data_e3aa211ddcda751f2b2091a764212d3f
#
_entry.id   e3aa211ddcda751f2b2091a764212d3f
#
_cell.length_a   1.000
_cell.length_b   1.000
_cell.length_c   1.000
_cell.angle_alpha   90.00
_cell.angle_beta   90.00
_cell.angle_gamma   90.00
#
_symmetry.space_group_name_H-M   'P 1'
#
loop_
_entity.id
_entity.type
_entity.pdbx_description
1 polymer ?
#
loop_
_entity_poly.entity_id
_entity_poly.type
_entity_poly.pdbx_seq_one_letter_code
_entity_poly.pdbx_strand_id
1 'polypeptide(L)'
;MSKDFFPPRPESRPTIYAYEDTNPQYAKLLKVGYTTVDAQSRVAQQYPTLRPGKSPYRIVLEESAMRNDGTVFTDHDVHRMLRLNGIKNPDGEWFRCTVAQVKAAMIAVRTGQLNEENRSLDFKMRPEQEAAVEKSAAYFASWRREKGNRNKPPHFLWNAKMRFGKTFAAYQLTNKMGWRKVLVLTFKPAVQSAWEEDLKCHVDFKGWQFISPGGLSYEAADKKKPFVCFGSFQDYLGRNPSTGGIKTKNEWVHSTHWDCVILDEYHYGAWRENAKELFEAEDKKEIEFGEGEGIEDFDEDIMPITTDGYLYLSGTPFRAIASGEFIEEQIFNWTYSDEQRSKRDWSGPSNPYAALPRMVLLTYQLPDAIREIAMQGEFNEFDLNVFFSAEGIGDKAKFKYEDEVQKWLDLIRGAFMPTSVDNLKLGAQKPPMPFSDARLLGVLSHSFWFLPSVAACHAMRNLLTKKQNRFYHDYKVIVAAGSAAGIGVAALPPVQEAMDDPLTTKTITLSCGKLTTGVTVKPWTGILMLRNSSSPETYFQAAFRVQSAWTVRNSDGASPNEEQVIKEECYVF
;
A
#
# COMPACT_ATOMS: atom_id res chain seq x y z
N MET A 1 15.61 52.23 -16.97
CA MET A 1 15.89 50.77 -16.81
C MET A 1 17.04 50.65 -15.85
N SER A 2 16.77 50.40 -14.59
CA SER A 2 17.78 50.09 -13.57
C SER A 2 18.19 48.64 -13.81
N LYS A 3 19.40 48.44 -14.31
CA LYS A 3 20.02 47.12 -14.33
C LYS A 3 20.41 46.80 -12.89
N ASP A 4 19.72 45.86 -12.25
CA ASP A 4 20.17 45.28 -10.99
C ASP A 4 21.55 44.69 -11.22
N PHE A 5 22.57 45.34 -10.70
CA PHE A 5 23.98 45.00 -10.88
C PHE A 5 24.39 43.79 -10.04
N PHE A 6 23.53 43.34 -9.12
CA PHE A 6 23.73 42.17 -8.29
C PHE A 6 22.63 41.17 -8.57
N PRO A 7 22.98 39.91 -8.73
CA PRO A 7 21.97 38.83 -8.79
C PRO A 7 21.12 38.86 -7.52
N PRO A 8 19.81 38.56 -7.59
CA PRO A 8 18.98 38.49 -6.41
C PRO A 8 19.62 37.53 -5.40
N ARG A 9 19.61 37.89 -4.12
CA ARG A 9 20.08 36.99 -3.07
C ARG A 9 19.24 35.70 -3.14
N PRO A 10 19.89 34.51 -3.14
CA PRO A 10 19.15 33.28 -3.03
C PRO A 10 18.29 33.30 -1.76
N GLU A 11 17.06 32.86 -1.85
CA GLU A 11 16.17 32.74 -0.70
C GLU A 11 16.85 31.87 0.36
N SER A 12 16.93 32.37 1.59
CA SER A 12 17.42 31.62 2.72
C SER A 12 16.39 30.57 3.10
N ARG A 13 16.74 29.29 3.01
CA ARG A 13 15.90 28.15 3.40
C ARG A 13 16.54 27.44 4.58
N PRO A 14 16.19 27.80 5.83
CA PRO A 14 16.71 27.10 7.01
C PRO A 14 16.35 25.62 6.97
N THR A 15 17.34 24.75 6.92
CA THR A 15 17.18 23.30 6.70
C THR A 15 18.05 22.53 7.67
N ILE A 16 17.49 21.52 8.32
CA ILE A 16 18.23 20.44 8.98
C ILE A 16 18.43 19.33 7.95
N TYR A 17 19.66 18.88 7.83
CA TYR A 17 20.00 17.73 7.00
C TYR A 17 20.67 16.65 7.82
N ALA A 18 20.55 15.40 7.37
CA ALA A 18 21.35 14.30 7.87
C ALA A 18 21.90 13.47 6.72
N TYR A 19 23.14 13.00 6.86
CA TYR A 19 23.75 12.13 5.85
C TYR A 19 24.55 10.99 6.48
N GLU A 20 24.71 9.93 5.69
CA GLU A 20 25.60 8.80 5.94
C GLU A 20 26.90 8.97 5.16
N ASP A 21 28.03 8.67 5.79
CA ASP A 21 29.31 8.52 5.09
C ASP A 21 29.43 7.07 4.59
N THR A 22 29.92 6.87 3.38
CA THR A 22 30.12 5.52 2.79
C THR A 22 31.34 4.80 3.35
N ASN A 23 32.19 5.46 4.14
CA ASN A 23 33.32 4.85 4.81
C ASN A 23 32.82 3.90 5.93
N PRO A 24 33.23 2.63 5.96
CA PRO A 24 32.82 1.66 6.98
C PRO A 24 33.05 2.09 8.43
N GLN A 25 34.00 2.98 8.69
CA GLN A 25 34.26 3.53 10.03
C GLN A 25 33.07 4.32 10.59
N TYR A 26 32.26 4.91 9.72
CA TYR A 26 31.04 5.67 10.06
C TYR A 26 29.75 4.83 9.96
N ALA A 27 29.88 3.53 9.81
CA ALA A 27 28.71 2.66 9.70
C ALA A 27 27.75 2.83 10.89
N LYS A 28 26.45 2.98 10.58
CA LYS A 28 25.37 3.24 11.56
C LYS A 28 25.48 4.59 12.29
N LEU A 29 26.25 5.54 11.75
CA LEU A 29 26.29 6.93 12.20
C LEU A 29 25.59 7.82 11.19
N LEU A 30 24.87 8.81 11.69
CA LEU A 30 24.35 9.91 10.89
C LEU A 30 25.01 11.22 11.35
N LYS A 31 25.49 12.00 10.41
CA LYS A 31 25.86 13.39 10.69
C LYS A 31 24.64 14.27 10.51
N VAL A 32 24.31 15.04 11.54
CA VAL A 32 23.17 15.93 11.57
C VAL A 32 23.66 17.37 11.57
N GLY A 33 23.29 18.15 10.57
CA GLY A 33 23.76 19.54 10.42
C GLY A 33 22.64 20.49 10.01
N TYR A 34 23.00 21.77 10.00
CA TYR A 34 22.13 22.88 9.62
C TYR A 34 22.70 23.65 8.44
N THR A 35 21.83 24.12 7.57
CA THR A 35 22.20 25.01 6.46
C THR A 35 21.08 25.98 6.15
N THR A 36 21.45 27.13 5.56
CA THR A 36 20.51 28.11 4.98
C THR A 36 20.56 28.11 3.46
N VAL A 37 21.41 27.27 2.91
CA VAL A 37 21.57 27.04 1.47
C VAL A 37 21.23 25.58 1.18
N ASP A 38 21.36 25.18 -0.06
CA ASP A 38 21.19 23.80 -0.50
C ASP A 38 22.08 22.81 0.30
N ALA A 39 21.48 21.74 0.83
CA ALA A 39 22.16 20.77 1.66
C ALA A 39 23.19 19.96 0.86
N GLN A 40 22.95 19.68 -0.41
CA GLN A 40 23.88 19.00 -1.30
C GLN A 40 25.19 19.80 -1.42
N SER A 41 25.08 21.09 -1.73
CA SER A 41 26.24 21.98 -1.80
C SER A 41 26.97 22.10 -0.46
N ARG A 42 26.21 22.15 0.65
CA ARG A 42 26.79 22.24 1.99
C ARG A 42 27.56 20.98 2.38
N VAL A 43 27.03 19.80 2.09
CA VAL A 43 27.70 18.53 2.37
C VAL A 43 28.89 18.32 1.44
N ALA A 44 28.76 18.65 0.14
CA ALA A 44 29.87 18.57 -0.82
C ALA A 44 31.10 19.39 -0.38
N GLN A 45 30.91 20.56 0.26
CA GLN A 45 32.02 21.36 0.81
C GLN A 45 32.81 20.65 1.90
N GLN A 46 32.23 19.65 2.57
CA GLN A 46 32.92 18.84 3.59
C GLN A 46 33.79 17.74 2.97
N TYR A 47 33.59 17.49 1.67
CA TYR A 47 34.34 16.50 0.87
C TYR A 47 35.05 17.19 -0.31
N PRO A 48 36.03 18.05 -0.07
CA PRO A 48 36.61 18.92 -1.10
C PRO A 48 37.39 18.15 -2.19
N THR A 49 37.70 16.87 -1.95
CA THR A 49 38.42 16.06 -2.91
C THR A 49 37.46 15.19 -3.72
N LEU A 50 37.33 15.47 -5.01
CA LEU A 50 36.59 14.61 -5.95
C LEU A 50 37.32 13.26 -6.05
N ARG A 51 36.60 12.18 -5.74
CA ARG A 51 37.09 10.81 -5.90
C ARG A 51 36.40 10.17 -7.12
N PRO A 52 37.13 9.50 -8.00
CA PRO A 52 36.49 8.70 -9.05
C PRO A 52 35.64 7.59 -8.40
N GLY A 53 34.39 7.43 -8.84
CA GLY A 53 33.50 6.39 -8.33
C GLY A 53 32.26 6.92 -7.63
N LYS A 54 31.71 6.14 -6.68
CA LYS A 54 30.48 6.50 -5.93
C LYS A 54 30.74 7.69 -5.00
N SER A 55 29.70 8.51 -4.81
CA SER A 55 29.73 9.61 -3.83
C SER A 55 30.17 9.10 -2.44
N PRO A 56 31.06 9.83 -1.74
CA PRO A 56 31.52 9.45 -0.40
C PRO A 56 30.44 9.59 0.69
N TYR A 57 29.29 10.18 0.37
CA TYR A 57 28.19 10.38 1.30
C TYR A 57 26.83 10.17 0.61
N ARG A 58 25.79 9.97 1.42
CA ARG A 58 24.40 9.91 0.98
C ARG A 58 23.53 10.73 1.93
N ILE A 59 22.90 11.80 1.44
CA ILE A 59 21.95 12.58 2.22
C ILE A 59 20.67 11.75 2.40
N VAL A 60 20.28 11.54 3.65
CA VAL A 60 19.13 10.69 4.03
C VAL A 60 17.97 11.48 4.64
N LEU A 61 18.21 12.75 4.99
CA LEU A 61 17.19 13.64 5.54
C LEU A 61 17.49 15.08 5.13
N GLU A 62 16.46 15.77 4.70
CA GLU A 62 16.40 17.22 4.54
C GLU A 62 15.00 17.68 4.91
N GLU A 63 14.89 18.52 5.93
CA GLU A 63 13.62 19.08 6.37
C GLU A 63 13.77 20.52 6.85
N SER A 64 12.67 21.29 6.74
CA SER A 64 12.63 22.67 7.19
C SER A 64 12.98 22.81 8.68
N ALA A 65 13.85 23.75 9.00
CA ALA A 65 14.27 24.11 10.35
C ALA A 65 13.40 25.24 10.94
N MET A 66 12.10 25.23 10.64
CA MET A 66 11.12 26.20 11.15
C MET A 66 10.27 25.60 12.25
N ARG A 67 10.08 26.34 13.36
CA ARG A 67 9.09 25.99 14.39
C ARG A 67 7.67 26.38 13.94
N ASN A 68 6.68 25.88 14.65
CA ASN A 68 5.27 26.19 14.37
C ASN A 68 4.93 27.67 14.58
N ASP A 69 5.72 28.39 15.35
CA ASP A 69 5.59 29.83 15.59
C ASP A 69 6.32 30.70 14.53
N GLY A 70 6.95 30.08 13.53
CA GLY A 70 7.70 30.73 12.46
C GLY A 70 9.14 31.07 12.82
N THR A 71 9.65 30.74 14.02
CA THR A 71 11.06 30.92 14.39
C THR A 71 11.92 29.79 13.83
N VAL A 72 13.19 30.08 13.59
CA VAL A 72 14.18 29.13 13.09
C VAL A 72 14.84 28.40 14.27
N PHE A 73 15.13 27.12 14.10
CA PHE A 73 15.99 26.34 15.00
C PHE A 73 17.21 25.79 14.24
N THR A 74 18.21 25.37 14.97
CA THR A 74 19.46 24.88 14.39
C THR A 74 19.70 23.41 14.74
N ASP A 75 20.75 22.83 14.15
CA ASP A 75 21.24 21.49 14.49
C ASP A 75 21.56 21.34 15.98
N HIS A 76 22.05 22.39 16.64
CA HIS A 76 22.31 22.36 18.09
C HIS A 76 21.05 22.04 18.91
N ASP A 77 19.89 22.55 18.50
CA ASP A 77 18.60 22.23 19.14
C ASP A 77 18.27 20.74 18.95
N VAL A 78 18.45 20.22 17.73
CA VAL A 78 18.22 18.81 17.40
C VAL A 78 19.22 17.90 18.14
N HIS A 79 20.50 18.27 18.17
CA HIS A 79 21.54 17.55 18.90
C HIS A 79 21.22 17.45 20.39
N ARG A 80 20.70 18.53 20.99
CA ARG A 80 20.26 18.54 22.39
C ARG A 80 19.14 17.53 22.62
N MET A 81 18.13 17.47 21.72
CA MET A 81 17.04 16.52 21.84
C MET A 81 17.50 15.07 21.64
N LEU A 82 18.39 14.81 20.68
CA LEU A 82 18.97 13.47 20.48
C LEU A 82 19.69 12.99 21.75
N ARG A 83 20.48 13.87 22.39
CA ARG A 83 21.18 13.53 23.65
C ARG A 83 20.20 13.31 24.80
N LEU A 84 19.15 14.13 24.92
CA LEU A 84 18.09 13.95 25.95
C LEU A 84 17.37 12.61 25.80
N ASN A 85 17.19 12.15 24.57
CA ASN A 85 16.62 10.83 24.26
C ASN A 85 17.63 9.67 24.38
N GLY A 86 18.80 9.90 24.98
CA GLY A 86 19.81 8.86 25.22
C GLY A 86 20.57 8.39 23.99
N ILE A 87 20.49 9.11 22.86
CA ILE A 87 21.20 8.76 21.63
C ILE A 87 22.69 9.02 21.82
N LYS A 88 23.52 7.99 21.53
CA LYS A 88 24.99 8.10 21.63
C LYS A 88 25.53 9.05 20.57
N ASN A 89 26.34 10.04 21.04
CA ASN A 89 27.03 11.00 20.21
C ASN A 89 28.55 10.73 20.31
N PRO A 90 29.11 9.92 19.40
CA PRO A 90 30.53 9.55 19.47
C PRO A 90 31.46 10.73 19.24
N ASP A 91 31.12 11.66 18.35
CA ASP A 91 31.93 12.83 18.03
C ASP A 91 31.12 13.94 17.36
N GLY A 92 31.25 15.16 17.84
CA GLY A 92 30.71 16.39 17.24
C GLY A 92 29.24 16.29 16.81
N GLU A 93 29.01 16.33 15.50
CA GLU A 93 27.70 16.27 14.85
C GLU A 93 27.28 14.84 14.44
N TRP A 94 28.07 13.81 14.81
CA TRP A 94 27.80 12.42 14.50
C TRP A 94 27.04 11.72 15.61
N PHE A 95 25.94 11.10 15.25
CA PHE A 95 25.04 10.38 16.18
C PHE A 95 24.81 8.94 15.72
N ARG A 96 24.80 8.00 16.65
CA ARG A 96 24.42 6.61 16.41
C ARG A 96 22.91 6.48 16.46
N CYS A 97 22.26 6.90 15.39
CA CYS A 97 20.79 6.97 15.32
C CYS A 97 20.27 6.58 13.93
N THR A 98 18.96 6.44 13.85
CA THR A 98 18.20 6.28 12.62
C THR A 98 17.63 7.62 12.15
N VAL A 99 17.23 7.72 10.88
CA VAL A 99 16.52 8.89 10.33
C VAL A 99 15.25 9.18 11.11
N ALA A 100 14.50 8.14 11.51
CA ALA A 100 13.29 8.30 12.34
C ALA A 100 13.56 8.99 13.68
N GLN A 101 14.69 8.67 14.33
CA GLN A 101 15.08 9.33 15.59
C GLN A 101 15.47 10.80 15.38
N VAL A 102 16.12 11.13 14.26
CA VAL A 102 16.40 12.55 13.92
C VAL A 102 15.09 13.30 13.68
N LYS A 103 14.14 12.74 12.93
CA LYS A 103 12.81 13.32 12.73
C LYS A 103 12.07 13.53 14.04
N ALA A 104 12.08 12.53 14.92
CA ALA A 104 11.45 12.63 16.24
C ALA A 104 12.05 13.77 17.09
N ALA A 105 13.37 13.96 17.04
CA ALA A 105 14.04 15.07 17.71
C ALA A 105 13.65 16.43 17.09
N MET A 106 13.55 16.50 15.76
CA MET A 106 13.08 17.72 15.07
C MET A 106 11.64 18.08 15.43
N ILE A 107 10.74 17.08 15.51
CA ILE A 107 9.35 17.28 15.95
C ILE A 107 9.33 17.83 17.38
N ALA A 108 10.13 17.29 18.29
CA ALA A 108 10.24 17.78 19.66
C ALA A 108 10.70 19.26 19.70
N VAL A 109 11.69 19.64 18.89
CA VAL A 109 12.15 21.03 18.77
C VAL A 109 11.07 21.93 18.17
N ARG A 110 10.37 21.45 17.13
CA ARG A 110 9.33 22.20 16.41
C ARG A 110 8.13 22.51 17.30
N THR A 111 7.74 21.54 18.12
CA THR A 111 6.57 21.64 19.00
C THR A 111 6.90 22.17 20.41
N GLY A 112 8.17 22.20 20.79
CA GLY A 112 8.61 22.51 22.14
C GLY A 112 8.25 21.43 23.19
N GLN A 113 7.85 20.24 22.77
CA GLN A 113 7.44 19.12 23.65
C GLN A 113 8.42 17.96 23.56
N LEU A 114 8.70 17.31 24.73
CA LEU A 114 9.51 16.11 24.75
C LEU A 114 8.81 14.97 24.02
N ASN A 115 9.55 14.30 23.15
CA ASN A 115 9.11 13.16 22.35
C ASN A 115 9.84 11.89 22.79
N GLU A 116 9.53 11.42 24.02
CA GLU A 116 10.21 10.30 24.68
C GLU A 116 10.02 8.97 23.92
N GLU A 117 8.90 8.83 23.20
CA GLU A 117 8.59 7.64 22.43
C GLU A 117 9.22 7.66 21.01
N ASN A 118 10.00 8.68 20.68
CA ASN A 118 10.66 8.86 19.39
C ASN A 118 9.70 8.78 18.18
N ARG A 119 8.50 9.34 18.31
CA ARG A 119 7.49 9.35 17.26
C ARG A 119 7.91 10.30 16.12
N SER A 120 7.96 9.77 14.92
CA SER A 120 8.59 10.42 13.75
C SER A 120 7.61 10.97 12.72
N LEU A 121 6.30 10.88 12.96
CA LEU A 121 5.23 11.33 12.07
C LEU A 121 4.35 12.36 12.78
N ASP A 122 4.07 13.48 12.13
CA ASP A 122 3.25 14.59 12.64
C ASP A 122 2.31 15.21 11.58
N PHE A 123 2.07 14.48 10.49
CA PHE A 123 1.22 14.95 9.42
C PHE A 123 -0.26 15.06 9.86
N LYS A 124 -0.99 15.97 9.24
CA LYS A 124 -2.41 16.18 9.51
C LYS A 124 -3.29 15.31 8.62
N MET A 125 -4.52 15.10 9.06
CA MET A 125 -5.53 14.48 8.20
C MET A 125 -5.72 15.29 6.92
N ARG A 126 -5.92 14.59 5.82
CA ARG A 126 -6.42 15.20 4.59
C ARG A 126 -7.92 15.50 4.72
N PRO A 127 -8.47 16.43 3.91
CA PRO A 127 -9.88 16.83 4.03
C PRO A 127 -10.88 15.68 3.99
N GLU A 128 -10.64 14.68 3.13
CA GLU A 128 -11.51 13.51 3.04
C GLU A 128 -11.41 12.58 4.27
N GLN A 129 -10.24 12.49 4.88
CA GLN A 129 -10.05 11.74 6.11
C GLN A 129 -10.78 12.42 7.27
N GLU A 130 -10.67 13.74 7.35
CA GLU A 130 -11.40 14.55 8.32
C GLU A 130 -12.90 14.41 8.14
N ALA A 131 -13.41 14.48 6.90
CA ALA A 131 -14.82 14.28 6.58
C ALA A 131 -15.32 12.88 6.98
N ALA A 132 -14.51 11.83 6.77
CA ALA A 132 -14.85 10.48 7.19
C ALA A 132 -14.95 10.37 8.73
N VAL A 133 -13.99 10.93 9.43
CA VAL A 133 -13.97 10.96 10.90
C VAL A 133 -15.16 11.74 11.45
N GLU A 134 -15.45 12.91 10.90
CA GLU A 134 -16.59 13.75 11.33
C GLU A 134 -17.93 13.06 11.10
N LYS A 135 -18.16 12.52 9.89
CA LYS A 135 -19.41 11.82 9.57
C LYS A 135 -19.63 10.62 10.47
N SER A 136 -18.58 9.81 10.70
CA SER A 136 -18.67 8.63 11.56
C SER A 136 -18.94 9.01 13.02
N ALA A 137 -18.21 9.99 13.55
CA ALA A 137 -18.39 10.45 14.92
C ALA A 137 -19.81 11.00 15.16
N ALA A 138 -20.33 11.79 14.21
CA ALA A 138 -21.69 12.30 14.28
C ALA A 138 -22.73 11.17 14.27
N TYR A 139 -22.55 10.17 13.41
CA TYR A 139 -23.44 9.00 13.33
C TYR A 139 -23.42 8.20 14.65
N PHE A 140 -22.26 7.83 15.17
CA PHE A 140 -22.14 7.10 16.44
C PHE A 140 -22.74 7.88 17.61
N ALA A 141 -22.56 9.20 17.64
CA ALA A 141 -23.15 10.04 18.67
C ALA A 141 -24.67 10.16 18.56
N SER A 142 -25.24 10.22 17.35
CA SER A 142 -26.70 10.27 17.13
C SER A 142 -27.36 8.96 17.51
N TRP A 143 -26.79 7.83 17.07
CA TRP A 143 -27.30 6.49 17.34
C TRP A 143 -27.51 6.23 18.85
N ARG A 144 -26.53 6.63 19.67
CA ARG A 144 -26.60 6.48 21.13
C ARG A 144 -27.71 7.30 21.80
N ARG A 145 -28.20 8.37 21.16
CA ARG A 145 -29.28 9.24 21.68
C ARG A 145 -30.67 8.67 21.44
N GLU A 146 -30.80 7.79 20.46
CA GLU A 146 -32.09 7.18 20.13
C GLU A 146 -32.47 6.09 21.12
N LYS A 147 -33.63 6.23 21.75
CA LYS A 147 -34.05 5.33 22.84
C LYS A 147 -34.22 3.87 22.41
N GLY A 148 -34.51 3.59 21.12
CA GLY A 148 -34.65 2.24 20.56
C GLY A 148 -33.34 1.48 20.36
N ASN A 149 -32.21 2.17 20.35
CA ASN A 149 -30.90 1.62 19.96
C ASN A 149 -30.01 1.23 21.14
N ARG A 150 -30.50 1.32 22.38
CA ARG A 150 -29.68 1.16 23.60
C ARG A 150 -28.91 -0.16 23.69
N ASN A 151 -29.40 -1.22 23.06
CA ASN A 151 -28.81 -2.57 23.12
C ASN A 151 -28.26 -3.04 21.76
N LYS A 152 -28.26 -2.15 20.75
CA LYS A 152 -27.73 -2.48 19.41
C LYS A 152 -26.55 -1.60 19.09
N PRO A 153 -25.35 -2.16 18.88
CA PRO A 153 -24.20 -1.36 18.48
C PRO A 153 -24.43 -0.75 17.09
N PRO A 154 -24.06 0.50 16.85
CA PRO A 154 -24.10 1.11 15.53
C PRO A 154 -23.06 0.49 14.59
N HIS A 155 -23.40 0.42 13.32
CA HIS A 155 -22.56 -0.08 12.24
C HIS A 155 -22.28 1.06 11.26
N PHE A 156 -21.01 1.29 10.91
CA PHE A 156 -20.61 2.32 9.96
C PHE A 156 -19.57 1.79 8.96
N LEU A 157 -19.78 2.05 7.67
CA LEU A 157 -18.93 1.59 6.58
C LEU A 157 -18.14 2.74 5.97
N TRP A 158 -16.82 2.58 5.86
CA TRP A 158 -15.98 3.39 4.98
C TRP A 158 -15.74 2.65 3.66
N ASN A 159 -16.50 3.04 2.63
CA ASN A 159 -16.19 2.74 1.25
C ASN A 159 -15.12 3.72 0.79
N ALA A 160 -13.87 3.44 1.14
CA ALA A 160 -12.76 4.33 0.85
C ALA A 160 -11.69 3.56 0.07
N LYS A 161 -11.43 4.04 -1.13
CA LYS A 161 -10.45 3.41 -2.05
C LYS A 161 -9.10 3.13 -1.37
N MET A 162 -8.30 2.28 -2.00
CA MET A 162 -6.91 2.08 -1.57
C MET A 162 -6.15 3.42 -1.55
N ARG A 163 -5.19 3.56 -0.62
CA ARG A 163 -4.41 4.80 -0.39
C ARG A 163 -5.18 5.96 0.25
N PHE A 164 -6.40 5.73 0.69
CA PHE A 164 -7.12 6.69 1.52
C PHE A 164 -6.40 6.96 2.85
N GLY A 165 -5.64 6.00 3.38
CA GLY A 165 -5.06 6.07 4.73
C GLY A 165 -6.09 5.71 5.80
N LYS A 166 -6.85 4.65 5.56
CA LYS A 166 -7.93 4.17 6.44
C LYS A 166 -7.44 3.92 7.87
N THR A 167 -6.26 3.34 8.03
CA THR A 167 -5.66 3.01 9.34
C THR A 167 -5.47 4.26 10.19
N PHE A 168 -4.75 5.26 9.65
CA PHE A 168 -4.52 6.53 10.32
C PHE A 168 -5.83 7.25 10.66
N ALA A 169 -6.74 7.35 9.69
CA ALA A 169 -8.03 7.99 9.89
C ALA A 169 -8.90 7.26 10.94
N ALA A 170 -8.86 5.92 10.98
CA ALA A 170 -9.56 5.13 12.00
C ALA A 170 -9.01 5.41 13.41
N TYR A 171 -7.69 5.55 13.55
CA TYR A 171 -7.10 5.98 14.82
C TYR A 171 -7.48 7.41 15.20
N GLN A 172 -7.58 8.32 14.24
CA GLN A 172 -8.08 9.68 14.51
C GLN A 172 -9.54 9.67 14.95
N LEU A 173 -10.39 8.81 14.35
CA LEU A 173 -11.75 8.60 14.84
C LEU A 173 -11.75 8.07 16.29
N THR A 174 -10.87 7.12 16.58
CA THR A 174 -10.69 6.57 17.93
C THR A 174 -10.37 7.66 18.96
N ASN A 175 -9.41 8.53 18.64
CA ASN A 175 -9.07 9.68 19.48
C ASN A 175 -10.26 10.64 19.66
N LYS A 176 -10.96 10.97 18.55
CA LYS A 176 -12.11 11.88 18.57
C LYS A 176 -13.26 11.36 19.43
N MET A 177 -13.51 10.05 19.38
CA MET A 177 -14.54 9.39 20.16
C MET A 177 -14.16 9.15 21.62
N GLY A 178 -12.89 9.33 21.98
CA GLY A 178 -12.35 9.02 23.30
C GLY A 178 -12.31 7.51 23.61
N TRP A 179 -12.30 6.66 22.60
CA TRP A 179 -12.20 5.22 22.74
C TRP A 179 -10.82 4.83 23.28
N ARG A 180 -10.76 3.78 24.06
CA ARG A 180 -9.54 3.31 24.72
C ARG A 180 -9.23 1.84 24.47
N LYS A 181 -10.24 1.06 24.08
CA LYS A 181 -10.15 -0.39 23.82
C LYS A 181 -10.69 -0.67 22.44
N VAL A 182 -9.80 -0.83 21.48
CA VAL A 182 -10.17 -1.04 20.09
C VAL A 182 -9.69 -2.42 19.64
N LEU A 183 -10.59 -3.19 19.04
CA LEU A 183 -10.29 -4.47 18.42
C LEU A 183 -10.29 -4.30 16.90
N VAL A 184 -9.18 -4.64 16.27
CA VAL A 184 -9.05 -4.66 14.80
C VAL A 184 -8.97 -6.11 14.34
N LEU A 185 -9.92 -6.51 13.52
CA LEU A 185 -10.00 -7.85 12.94
C LEU A 185 -9.84 -7.77 11.42
N THR A 186 -9.04 -8.66 10.86
CA THR A 186 -8.79 -8.76 9.42
C THR A 186 -8.71 -10.21 8.96
N PHE A 187 -9.00 -10.47 7.69
CA PHE A 187 -8.67 -11.76 7.06
C PHE A 187 -7.21 -11.85 6.63
N LYS A 188 -6.49 -10.73 6.58
CA LYS A 188 -5.15 -10.64 6.01
C LYS A 188 -4.14 -10.10 7.02
N PRO A 189 -3.45 -10.97 7.77
CA PRO A 189 -2.44 -10.56 8.75
C PRO A 189 -1.34 -9.65 8.19
N ALA A 190 -1.12 -9.69 6.88
CA ALA A 190 -0.12 -8.88 6.19
C ALA A 190 -0.27 -7.35 6.37
N VAL A 191 -1.45 -6.86 6.77
CA VAL A 191 -1.67 -5.43 7.04
C VAL A 191 -1.27 -5.00 8.46
N GLN A 192 -0.87 -5.94 9.32
CA GLN A 192 -0.49 -5.66 10.72
C GLN A 192 0.57 -4.57 10.83
N SER A 193 1.61 -4.63 9.98
CA SER A 193 2.71 -3.66 10.03
C SER A 193 2.25 -2.22 9.80
N ALA A 194 1.26 -2.00 8.92
CA ALA A 194 0.72 -0.67 8.67
C ALA A 194 -0.06 -0.14 9.89
N TRP A 195 -0.88 -1.00 10.52
CA TRP A 195 -1.61 -0.66 11.74
C TRP A 195 -0.66 -0.34 12.90
N GLU A 196 0.39 -1.14 13.07
CA GLU A 196 1.37 -0.96 14.13
C GLU A 196 2.23 0.29 13.91
N GLU A 197 2.68 0.53 12.68
CA GLU A 197 3.52 1.66 12.33
C GLU A 197 2.79 2.99 12.52
N ASP A 198 1.56 3.14 12.01
CA ASP A 198 0.76 4.34 12.18
C ASP A 198 0.54 4.66 13.68
N LEU A 199 0.21 3.64 14.49
CA LEU A 199 -0.02 3.83 15.93
C LEU A 199 1.26 4.22 16.68
N LYS A 200 2.39 3.57 16.37
CA LYS A 200 3.65 3.77 17.11
C LYS A 200 4.43 5.00 16.66
N CYS A 201 4.31 5.39 15.37
CA CYS A 201 5.13 6.43 14.82
C CYS A 201 4.48 7.82 14.81
N HIS A 202 3.15 7.93 14.87
CA HIS A 202 2.47 9.22 14.83
C HIS A 202 2.31 9.85 16.22
N VAL A 203 2.56 11.16 16.32
CA VAL A 203 2.55 11.91 17.61
C VAL A 203 1.19 11.93 18.30
N ASP A 204 0.09 11.90 17.53
CA ASP A 204 -1.28 11.96 18.07
C ASP A 204 -1.66 10.72 18.90
N PHE A 205 -0.91 9.63 18.78
CA PHE A 205 -1.19 8.36 19.47
C PHE A 205 -0.22 8.06 20.61
N LYS A 206 0.39 9.10 21.19
CA LYS A 206 1.27 8.96 22.35
C LYS A 206 0.57 8.20 23.48
N GLY A 207 1.27 7.23 24.08
CA GLY A 207 0.79 6.42 25.19
C GLY A 207 -0.09 5.22 24.81
N TRP A 208 -0.44 5.06 23.53
CA TRP A 208 -1.19 3.89 23.05
C TRP A 208 -0.32 2.64 22.97
N GLN A 209 -0.92 1.50 23.24
CA GLN A 209 -0.28 0.19 23.13
C GLN A 209 -0.86 -0.60 21.97
N PHE A 210 -0.01 -1.35 21.27
CA PHE A 210 -0.39 -2.24 20.18
C PHE A 210 -0.21 -3.70 20.61
N ILE A 211 -1.31 -4.43 20.74
CA ILE A 211 -1.37 -5.84 21.12
C ILE A 211 -1.59 -6.66 19.86
N SER A 212 -0.75 -7.67 19.64
CA SER A 212 -0.87 -8.53 18.44
C SER A 212 -0.24 -9.90 18.66
N PRO A 213 -0.62 -10.92 17.88
CA PRO A 213 0.07 -12.20 17.89
C PRO A 213 1.56 -12.04 17.60
N GLY A 214 2.42 -12.59 18.48
CA GLY A 214 3.88 -12.45 18.36
C GLY A 214 4.47 -11.12 18.81
N GLY A 215 3.63 -10.14 19.21
CA GLY A 215 4.02 -8.87 19.80
C GLY A 215 3.71 -8.78 21.29
N LEU A 216 3.26 -7.59 21.75
CA LEU A 216 2.78 -7.39 23.11
C LEU A 216 1.52 -8.25 23.34
N SER A 217 1.53 -9.09 24.38
CA SER A 217 0.36 -9.88 24.74
C SER A 217 -0.65 -9.06 25.56
N TYR A 218 -1.90 -9.51 25.56
CA TYR A 218 -2.96 -8.86 26.36
C TYR A 218 -2.63 -8.85 27.86
N GLU A 219 -2.06 -9.94 28.37
CA GLU A 219 -1.70 -10.09 29.79
C GLU A 219 -0.59 -9.12 30.21
N ALA A 220 0.38 -8.89 29.33
CA ALA A 220 1.52 -8.01 29.58
C ALA A 220 1.20 -6.52 29.38
N ALA A 221 0.08 -6.20 28.71
CA ALA A 221 -0.31 -4.81 28.46
C ALA A 221 -0.82 -4.11 29.74
N ASP A 222 -0.49 -2.83 29.88
CA ASP A 222 -1.00 -1.96 30.93
C ASP A 222 -2.46 -1.59 30.65
N LYS A 223 -3.39 -2.16 31.39
CA LYS A 223 -4.85 -1.95 31.22
C LYS A 223 -5.31 -0.52 31.56
N LYS A 224 -4.47 0.30 32.17
CA LYS A 224 -4.75 1.71 32.45
C LYS A 224 -4.49 2.60 31.23
N LYS A 225 -3.68 2.14 30.30
CA LYS A 225 -3.40 2.85 29.03
C LYS A 225 -4.37 2.42 27.94
N PRO A 226 -4.64 3.28 26.96
CA PRO A 226 -5.40 2.88 25.77
C PRO A 226 -4.61 1.85 24.95
N PHE A 227 -5.33 0.95 24.31
CA PHE A 227 -4.71 -0.08 23.49
C PHE A 227 -5.57 -0.46 22.27
N VAL A 228 -4.87 -0.82 21.21
CA VAL A 228 -5.41 -1.47 20.03
C VAL A 228 -4.99 -2.93 20.08
N CYS A 229 -5.95 -3.83 19.92
CA CYS A 229 -5.71 -5.25 19.75
C CYS A 229 -5.92 -5.60 18.28
N PHE A 230 -4.90 -6.10 17.62
CA PHE A 230 -4.93 -6.47 16.20
C PHE A 230 -4.74 -7.98 16.03
N GLY A 231 -5.55 -8.59 15.20
CA GLY A 231 -5.38 -9.99 14.81
C GLY A 231 -6.27 -10.40 13.65
N SER A 232 -6.01 -11.60 13.15
CA SER A 232 -6.91 -12.21 12.19
C SER A 232 -8.12 -12.82 12.89
N PHE A 233 -9.18 -13.07 12.11
CA PHE A 233 -10.33 -13.83 12.61
C PHE A 233 -9.91 -15.20 13.14
N GLN A 234 -8.96 -15.85 12.47
CA GLN A 234 -8.42 -17.16 12.91
C GLN A 234 -7.70 -17.08 14.25
N ASP A 235 -6.98 -15.95 14.50
CA ASP A 235 -6.23 -15.77 15.74
C ASP A 235 -7.16 -15.66 16.96
N TYR A 236 -8.24 -14.89 16.82
CA TYR A 236 -9.07 -14.50 17.96
C TYR A 236 -10.44 -15.20 18.04
N LEU A 237 -11.04 -15.52 16.90
CA LEU A 237 -12.38 -16.10 16.83
C LEU A 237 -12.39 -17.60 16.49
N GLY A 238 -11.22 -18.19 16.22
CA GLY A 238 -11.10 -19.62 15.90
C GLY A 238 -11.58 -20.52 17.06
N ARG A 239 -12.40 -21.51 16.74
CA ARG A 239 -12.89 -22.51 17.69
C ARG A 239 -11.82 -23.57 18.00
N ASN A 240 -11.96 -24.22 19.13
CA ASN A 240 -11.17 -25.40 19.48
C ASN A 240 -11.78 -26.61 18.75
N PRO A 241 -11.02 -27.32 17.88
CA PRO A 241 -11.56 -28.42 17.08
C PRO A 241 -12.13 -29.57 17.91
N SER A 242 -11.55 -29.80 19.10
CA SER A 242 -11.93 -30.91 19.97
C SER A 242 -13.15 -30.62 20.85
N THR A 243 -13.43 -29.36 21.15
CA THR A 243 -14.52 -28.97 22.08
C THR A 243 -15.63 -28.16 21.41
N GLY A 244 -15.40 -27.67 20.16
CA GLY A 244 -16.32 -26.76 19.46
C GLY A 244 -16.44 -25.38 20.10
N GLY A 245 -15.78 -25.12 21.25
CA GLY A 245 -15.81 -23.87 21.98
C GLY A 245 -14.70 -22.90 21.58
N ILE A 246 -14.71 -21.70 22.19
CA ILE A 246 -13.65 -20.70 22.02
C ILE A 246 -12.33 -21.24 22.55
N LYS A 247 -11.22 -21.00 21.85
CA LYS A 247 -9.88 -21.35 22.37
C LYS A 247 -9.63 -20.59 23.69
N THR A 248 -9.30 -21.31 24.76
CA THR A 248 -9.11 -20.74 26.11
C THR A 248 -8.18 -19.53 26.14
N LYS A 249 -7.14 -19.54 25.30
CA LYS A 249 -6.22 -18.39 25.14
C LYS A 249 -6.88 -17.12 24.62
N ASN A 250 -8.07 -17.20 24.03
CA ASN A 250 -8.80 -16.09 23.41
C ASN A 250 -10.04 -15.65 24.20
N GLU A 251 -10.35 -16.28 25.33
CA GLU A 251 -11.52 -15.95 26.16
C GLU A 251 -11.56 -14.47 26.56
N TRP A 252 -10.40 -13.86 26.74
CA TRP A 252 -10.30 -12.44 27.06
C TRP A 252 -10.83 -11.52 25.93
N VAL A 253 -10.77 -11.92 24.66
CA VAL A 253 -11.34 -11.16 23.53
C VAL A 253 -12.84 -11.04 23.68
N HIS A 254 -13.50 -12.13 24.06
CA HIS A 254 -14.96 -12.22 24.22
C HIS A 254 -15.45 -11.65 25.55
N SER A 255 -14.62 -11.70 26.61
CA SER A 255 -14.95 -11.15 27.92
C SER A 255 -14.63 -9.65 28.06
N THR A 256 -13.88 -9.07 27.11
CA THR A 256 -13.58 -7.65 27.10
C THR A 256 -14.73 -6.89 26.44
N HIS A 257 -15.22 -5.82 27.09
CA HIS A 257 -16.09 -4.85 26.44
C HIS A 257 -15.23 -3.89 25.60
N TRP A 258 -15.43 -3.89 24.29
CA TRP A 258 -14.71 -3.07 23.33
C TRP A 258 -15.45 -1.76 23.05
N ASP A 259 -14.73 -0.65 23.01
CA ASP A 259 -15.33 0.63 22.62
C ASP A 259 -15.65 0.65 21.11
N CYS A 260 -14.83 -0.04 20.33
CA CYS A 260 -15.07 -0.23 18.88
C CYS A 260 -14.42 -1.51 18.38
N VAL A 261 -15.12 -2.21 17.51
CA VAL A 261 -14.56 -3.28 16.68
C VAL A 261 -14.41 -2.76 15.25
N ILE A 262 -13.20 -2.81 14.73
CA ILE A 262 -12.86 -2.39 13.37
C ILE A 262 -12.64 -3.65 12.52
N LEU A 263 -13.40 -3.78 11.44
CA LEU A 263 -13.30 -4.87 10.49
C LEU A 263 -12.60 -4.37 9.24
N ASP A 264 -11.28 -4.68 9.13
CA ASP A 264 -10.45 -4.25 8.01
C ASP A 264 -10.52 -5.21 6.85
N GLU A 265 -10.51 -4.67 5.62
CA GLU A 265 -10.72 -5.42 4.37
C GLU A 265 -12.07 -6.17 4.36
N TYR A 266 -13.15 -5.46 4.79
CA TYR A 266 -14.49 -6.02 4.80
C TYR A 266 -15.02 -6.24 3.38
N HIS A 267 -15.11 -7.49 2.99
CA HIS A 267 -15.69 -7.94 1.72
C HIS A 267 -16.90 -8.81 2.01
N TYR A 268 -18.09 -8.29 1.71
CA TYR A 268 -19.35 -9.02 1.90
C TYR A 268 -19.37 -10.34 1.09
N GLY A 269 -19.86 -11.41 1.67
CA GLY A 269 -19.87 -12.75 1.06
C GLY A 269 -18.64 -13.57 1.42
N ALA A 270 -17.43 -13.12 1.05
CA ALA A 270 -16.19 -13.77 1.50
C ALA A 270 -16.07 -13.82 3.03
N TRP A 271 -16.66 -12.88 3.72
CA TRP A 271 -16.71 -12.83 5.17
C TRP A 271 -17.57 -13.95 5.76
N ARG A 272 -18.75 -14.18 5.18
CA ARG A 272 -19.67 -15.26 5.60
C ARG A 272 -19.18 -16.65 5.23
N GLU A 273 -18.66 -16.81 4.02
CA GLU A 273 -18.11 -18.08 3.52
C GLU A 273 -16.85 -18.48 4.29
N ASN A 274 -15.90 -17.56 4.44
CA ASN A 274 -14.68 -17.81 5.19
C ASN A 274 -14.92 -18.01 6.70
N ALA A 275 -15.89 -17.31 7.30
CA ALA A 275 -16.28 -17.57 8.69
C ALA A 275 -16.86 -18.99 8.83
N LYS A 276 -17.70 -19.43 7.89
CA LYS A 276 -18.27 -20.77 7.89
C LYS A 276 -17.23 -21.85 7.62
N GLU A 277 -16.33 -21.65 6.64
CA GLU A 277 -15.21 -22.55 6.35
C GLU A 277 -14.17 -22.60 7.48
N LEU A 278 -13.92 -21.49 8.16
CA LEU A 278 -13.07 -21.45 9.36
C LEU A 278 -13.65 -22.27 10.51
N PHE A 279 -14.97 -22.42 10.55
CA PHE A 279 -15.65 -23.25 11.55
C PHE A 279 -15.79 -24.72 11.13
N GLU A 280 -15.65 -25.03 9.82
CA GLU A 280 -15.84 -26.39 9.27
C GLU A 280 -14.53 -27.10 8.82
N ALA A 281 -13.42 -26.38 8.61
CA ALA A 281 -12.22 -26.93 7.96
C ALA A 281 -10.92 -26.83 8.77
N GLU A 282 -10.78 -27.62 9.85
CA GLU A 282 -9.45 -27.92 10.41
C GLU A 282 -8.74 -29.12 9.74
N ASP A 283 -9.31 -29.77 8.73
CA ASP A 283 -8.77 -31.03 8.17
C ASP A 283 -8.36 -31.01 6.69
N LYS A 284 -8.31 -29.87 6.00
CA LYS A 284 -7.83 -29.85 4.61
C LYS A 284 -6.79 -28.76 4.36
N LYS A 285 -5.58 -29.21 4.10
CA LYS A 285 -4.46 -28.45 3.54
C LYS A 285 -4.86 -27.87 2.19
N GLU A 286 -4.51 -26.58 1.99
CA GLU A 286 -4.57 -25.84 0.72
C GLU A 286 -5.98 -25.40 0.29
N ILE A 287 -6.37 -24.21 0.74
CA ILE A 287 -7.51 -23.50 0.16
C ILE A 287 -7.01 -22.74 -1.08
N GLU A 288 -7.28 -23.28 -2.26
CA GLU A 288 -7.41 -22.52 -3.49
C GLU A 288 -8.67 -21.67 -3.36
N PHE A 289 -8.54 -20.35 -3.60
CA PHE A 289 -9.69 -19.46 -3.67
C PHE A 289 -10.52 -19.81 -4.89
N GLY A 290 -11.54 -20.62 -4.70
CA GLY A 290 -12.56 -20.96 -5.69
C GLY A 290 -13.87 -20.22 -5.37
N GLU A 291 -14.50 -19.72 -6.39
CA GLU A 291 -15.78 -19.01 -6.36
C GLU A 291 -16.93 -19.98 -6.04
N GLY A 292 -17.83 -19.62 -5.13
CA GLY A 292 -19.02 -20.41 -4.78
C GLY A 292 -20.17 -19.55 -4.26
N GLU A 293 -21.37 -19.84 -4.74
CA GLU A 293 -22.61 -19.10 -4.53
C GLU A 293 -23.19 -19.21 -3.11
N GLY A 294 -23.76 -18.11 -2.67
CA GLY A 294 -24.92 -17.87 -1.78
C GLY A 294 -25.06 -18.62 -0.45
N ILE A 295 -24.95 -17.87 0.66
CA ILE A 295 -25.56 -18.27 1.94
C ILE A 295 -26.24 -17.06 2.59
N GLU A 296 -27.52 -17.28 2.95
CA GLU A 296 -28.40 -16.33 3.63
C GLU A 296 -28.04 -16.24 5.12
N ASP A 297 -28.22 -15.00 5.66
CA ASP A 297 -28.23 -14.56 7.05
C ASP A 297 -26.94 -14.74 7.88
N PHE A 298 -26.27 -13.59 8.08
CA PHE A 298 -25.28 -13.40 9.12
C PHE A 298 -25.97 -13.41 10.50
N ASP A 299 -25.66 -14.42 11.30
CA ASP A 299 -26.12 -14.52 12.67
C ASP A 299 -25.10 -13.87 13.60
N GLU A 300 -25.49 -12.79 14.29
CA GLU A 300 -24.68 -12.14 15.33
C GLU A 300 -24.31 -13.12 16.44
N ASP A 301 -25.03 -14.22 16.58
CA ASP A 301 -24.76 -15.30 17.53
C ASP A 301 -23.42 -16.04 17.26
N ILE A 302 -22.82 -15.86 16.07
CA ILE A 302 -21.53 -16.49 15.72
C ILE A 302 -20.35 -15.70 16.29
N MET A 303 -20.52 -14.42 16.61
CA MET A 303 -19.48 -13.57 17.19
C MET A 303 -19.92 -12.91 18.50
N PRO A 304 -19.83 -13.59 19.65
CA PRO A 304 -20.19 -12.99 20.94
C PRO A 304 -19.09 -12.00 21.40
N ILE A 305 -18.93 -10.90 20.68
CA ILE A 305 -18.07 -9.79 21.08
C ILE A 305 -18.94 -8.66 21.57
N THR A 306 -18.69 -8.20 22.78
CA THR A 306 -19.39 -7.05 23.35
C THR A 306 -18.69 -5.76 22.92
N THR A 307 -19.37 -4.88 22.18
CA THR A 307 -18.82 -3.62 21.68
C THR A 307 -19.85 -2.50 21.68
N ASP A 308 -19.34 -1.26 21.76
CA ASP A 308 -20.14 -0.05 21.62
C ASP A 308 -20.38 0.37 20.16
N GLY A 309 -19.69 -0.23 19.19
CA GLY A 309 -19.90 0.05 17.78
C GLY A 309 -18.94 -0.71 16.84
N TYR A 310 -19.38 -0.82 15.60
CA TYR A 310 -18.61 -1.45 14.52
C TYR A 310 -18.23 -0.45 13.45
N LEU A 311 -16.97 -0.46 13.04
CA LEU A 311 -16.46 0.29 11.89
C LEU A 311 -15.96 -0.71 10.84
N TYR A 312 -16.54 -0.65 9.66
CA TYR A 312 -16.15 -1.49 8.52
C TYR A 312 -15.29 -0.69 7.56
N LEU A 313 -14.12 -1.22 7.20
CA LEU A 313 -13.19 -0.59 6.26
C LEU A 313 -13.07 -1.44 5.00
N SER A 314 -13.39 -0.87 3.84
CA SER A 314 -13.22 -1.55 2.56
C SER A 314 -12.90 -0.57 1.44
N GLY A 315 -12.08 -1.02 0.49
CA GLY A 315 -11.84 -0.28 -0.77
C GLY A 315 -12.79 -0.70 -1.89
N THR A 316 -13.51 -1.80 -1.71
CA THR A 316 -14.36 -2.43 -2.71
C THR A 316 -15.57 -3.13 -2.08
N PRO A 317 -16.43 -2.41 -1.32
CA PRO A 317 -17.57 -3.02 -0.62
C PRO A 317 -18.78 -3.18 -1.54
N PHE A 318 -18.58 -3.56 -2.81
CA PHE A 318 -19.63 -3.55 -3.83
C PHE A 318 -20.81 -4.45 -3.46
N ARG A 319 -20.55 -5.66 -2.95
CA ARG A 319 -21.59 -6.61 -2.55
C ARG A 319 -22.37 -6.11 -1.32
N ALA A 320 -21.68 -5.59 -0.30
CA ALA A 320 -22.31 -5.08 0.91
C ALA A 320 -23.26 -3.89 0.62
N ILE A 321 -22.86 -3.02 -0.30
CA ILE A 321 -23.70 -1.91 -0.75
C ILE A 321 -24.87 -2.42 -1.61
N ALA A 322 -24.60 -3.35 -2.53
CA ALA A 322 -25.63 -3.89 -3.42
C ALA A 322 -26.69 -4.73 -2.68
N SER A 323 -26.32 -5.41 -1.60
CA SER A 323 -27.25 -6.21 -0.78
C SER A 323 -28.16 -5.37 0.14
N GLY A 324 -27.85 -4.06 0.29
CA GLY A 324 -28.58 -3.19 1.20
C GLY A 324 -28.27 -3.40 2.68
N GLU A 325 -27.15 -4.03 2.99
CA GLU A 325 -26.68 -4.25 4.38
C GLU A 325 -26.46 -2.92 5.12
N PHE A 326 -26.05 -1.88 4.39
CA PHE A 326 -25.85 -0.53 4.93
C PHE A 326 -26.76 0.47 4.21
N ILE A 327 -27.39 1.34 4.96
CA ILE A 327 -28.12 2.50 4.42
C ILE A 327 -27.14 3.66 4.19
N GLU A 328 -27.54 4.66 3.40
CA GLU A 328 -26.67 5.78 2.97
C GLU A 328 -26.08 6.57 4.14
N GLU A 329 -26.84 6.73 5.23
CA GLU A 329 -26.40 7.42 6.44
C GLU A 329 -25.25 6.68 7.16
N GLN A 330 -25.16 5.36 6.97
CA GLN A 330 -24.14 4.48 7.55
C GLN A 330 -22.89 4.36 6.69
N ILE A 331 -22.84 5.04 5.55
CA ILE A 331 -21.74 4.89 4.59
C ILE A 331 -21.01 6.22 4.40
N PHE A 332 -19.68 6.19 4.51
CA PHE A 332 -18.82 7.24 3.97
C PHE A 332 -18.21 6.75 2.66
N ASN A 333 -18.35 7.51 1.59
CA ASN A 333 -17.81 7.17 0.27
C ASN A 333 -16.65 8.08 -0.11
N TRP A 334 -15.55 7.48 -0.55
CA TRP A 334 -14.43 8.15 -1.19
C TRP A 334 -13.87 7.28 -2.31
N THR A 335 -14.25 7.64 -3.53
CA THR A 335 -13.95 6.88 -4.74
C THR A 335 -12.68 7.39 -5.45
N TYR A 336 -12.24 6.66 -6.46
CA TYR A 336 -11.18 7.12 -7.37
C TYR A 336 -11.54 8.45 -8.05
N SER A 337 -12.80 8.61 -8.47
CA SER A 337 -13.26 9.84 -9.13
C SER A 337 -13.21 11.04 -8.19
N ASP A 338 -13.54 10.86 -6.91
CA ASP A 338 -13.46 11.91 -5.90
C ASP A 338 -12.02 12.35 -5.67
N GLU A 339 -11.09 11.40 -5.57
CA GLU A 339 -9.66 11.69 -5.44
C GLU A 339 -9.12 12.47 -6.64
N GLN A 340 -9.41 12.02 -7.87
CA GLN A 340 -8.94 12.71 -9.08
C GLN A 340 -9.58 14.10 -9.24
N ARG A 341 -10.83 14.27 -8.80
CA ARG A 341 -11.49 15.58 -8.74
C ARG A 341 -10.76 16.48 -7.74
N SER A 342 -10.52 16.01 -6.53
CA SER A 342 -9.81 16.77 -5.49
C SER A 342 -8.37 17.10 -5.89
N LYS A 343 -7.66 16.19 -6.60
CA LYS A 343 -6.34 16.47 -7.18
C LYS A 343 -6.38 17.63 -8.16
N ARG A 344 -7.36 17.64 -9.06
CA ARG A 344 -7.49 18.66 -10.12
C ARG A 344 -7.94 20.01 -9.56
N ASP A 345 -8.89 19.99 -8.63
CA ASP A 345 -9.57 21.20 -8.14
C ASP A 345 -8.85 21.83 -6.92
N TRP A 346 -7.70 21.25 -6.51
CA TRP A 346 -6.90 21.76 -5.38
C TRP A 346 -6.32 23.14 -5.68
N SER A 347 -6.59 24.08 -4.79
CA SER A 347 -6.10 25.48 -4.89
C SER A 347 -5.13 25.89 -3.78
N GLY A 348 -4.83 24.99 -2.84
CA GLY A 348 -3.89 25.25 -1.74
C GLY A 348 -2.42 25.16 -2.18
N PRO A 349 -1.48 25.62 -1.33
CA PRO A 349 -0.05 25.71 -1.68
C PRO A 349 0.60 24.34 -1.92
N SER A 350 0.16 23.30 -1.25
CA SER A 350 0.72 21.93 -1.40
C SER A 350 -0.42 20.95 -1.65
N ASN A 351 -0.50 20.45 -2.87
CA ASN A 351 -1.55 19.49 -3.23
C ASN A 351 -1.24 18.10 -2.64
N PRO A 352 -1.99 17.64 -1.63
CA PRO A 352 -1.74 16.34 -0.99
C PRO A 352 -2.00 15.14 -1.91
N TYR A 353 -2.64 15.36 -3.06
CA TYR A 353 -2.93 14.35 -4.07
C TYR A 353 -1.96 14.38 -5.25
N ALA A 354 -1.01 15.33 -5.29
CA ALA A 354 -0.13 15.55 -6.45
C ALA A 354 0.58 14.27 -6.91
N ALA A 355 1.09 13.49 -5.96
CA ALA A 355 1.84 12.27 -6.22
C ALA A 355 0.97 11.06 -6.63
N LEU A 356 -0.36 11.14 -6.51
CA LEU A 356 -1.25 10.01 -6.84
C LEU A 356 -1.43 9.91 -8.36
N PRO A 357 -1.07 8.77 -9.00
CA PRO A 357 -1.12 8.65 -10.45
C PRO A 357 -2.56 8.57 -10.97
N ARG A 358 -2.77 9.11 -12.16
CA ARG A 358 -4.01 8.89 -12.91
C ARG A 358 -4.01 7.47 -13.48
N MET A 359 -5.10 6.74 -13.29
CA MET A 359 -5.27 5.41 -13.85
C MET A 359 -5.87 5.50 -15.27
N VAL A 360 -5.20 4.87 -16.21
CA VAL A 360 -5.62 4.75 -17.61
C VAL A 360 -5.96 3.29 -17.88
N LEU A 361 -7.23 3.04 -18.21
CA LEU A 361 -7.69 1.71 -18.62
C LEU A 361 -7.64 1.62 -20.14
N LEU A 362 -6.92 0.64 -20.65
CA LEU A 362 -6.79 0.37 -22.06
C LEU A 362 -7.41 -0.99 -22.38
N THR A 363 -8.42 -0.99 -23.22
CA THR A 363 -9.09 -2.21 -23.68
C THR A 363 -8.74 -2.50 -25.13
N TYR A 364 -8.55 -3.76 -25.44
CA TYR A 364 -8.13 -4.22 -26.78
C TYR A 364 -9.16 -5.20 -27.34
N GLN A 365 -9.44 -5.07 -28.63
CA GLN A 365 -10.14 -6.11 -29.34
C GLN A 365 -9.13 -7.23 -29.64
N LEU A 366 -9.41 -8.42 -29.14
CA LEU A 366 -8.55 -9.57 -29.38
C LEU A 366 -8.65 -10.06 -30.82
N PRO A 367 -7.53 -10.48 -31.44
CA PRO A 367 -7.53 -11.17 -32.73
C PRO A 367 -8.41 -12.43 -32.70
N ASP A 368 -9.01 -12.78 -33.82
CA ASP A 368 -9.94 -13.91 -33.94
C ASP A 368 -9.35 -15.22 -33.40
N ALA A 369 -8.09 -15.52 -33.68
CA ALA A 369 -7.42 -16.73 -33.20
C ALA A 369 -7.35 -16.82 -31.67
N ILE A 370 -7.17 -15.69 -30.96
CA ILE A 370 -7.18 -15.64 -29.51
C ILE A 370 -8.61 -15.74 -28.99
N ARG A 371 -9.52 -15.03 -29.64
CA ARG A 371 -10.94 -15.03 -29.29
C ARG A 371 -11.57 -16.41 -29.44
N GLU A 372 -11.28 -17.16 -30.51
CA GLU A 372 -11.78 -18.52 -30.74
C GLU A 372 -11.39 -19.49 -29.62
N ILE A 373 -10.17 -19.39 -29.08
CA ILE A 373 -9.74 -20.21 -27.94
C ILE A 373 -10.41 -19.75 -26.66
N ALA A 374 -10.45 -18.44 -26.41
CA ALA A 374 -11.08 -17.89 -25.20
C ALA A 374 -12.61 -18.16 -25.17
N MET A 375 -13.26 -18.33 -26.33
CA MET A 375 -14.67 -18.73 -26.42
C MET A 375 -14.92 -20.22 -26.13
N GLN A 376 -13.90 -21.01 -25.80
CA GLN A 376 -14.02 -22.41 -25.39
C GLN A 376 -14.26 -22.58 -23.87
N GLY A 377 -14.53 -21.51 -23.15
CA GLY A 377 -14.91 -21.54 -21.76
C GLY A 377 -16.20 -22.31 -21.48
N GLU A 378 -16.49 -22.54 -20.24
CA GLU A 378 -17.74 -23.18 -19.81
C GLU A 378 -18.93 -22.39 -20.37
N PHE A 379 -19.89 -23.07 -20.97
CA PHE A 379 -21.04 -22.45 -21.68
C PHE A 379 -20.72 -21.63 -22.96
N ASN A 380 -19.56 -21.83 -23.61
CA ASN A 380 -19.09 -21.04 -24.74
C ASN A 380 -18.95 -19.53 -24.44
N GLU A 381 -18.66 -19.20 -23.20
CA GLU A 381 -18.36 -17.84 -22.77
C GLU A 381 -16.89 -17.50 -23.01
N PHE A 382 -16.61 -16.19 -23.12
CA PHE A 382 -15.24 -15.69 -23.24
C PHE A 382 -14.49 -15.86 -21.91
N ASP A 383 -13.43 -16.69 -21.91
CA ASP A 383 -12.62 -16.97 -20.72
C ASP A 383 -11.12 -16.96 -21.02
N LEU A 384 -10.44 -15.91 -20.52
CA LEU A 384 -8.98 -15.81 -20.60
C LEU A 384 -8.27 -16.91 -19.78
N ASN A 385 -8.93 -17.52 -18.79
CA ASN A 385 -8.35 -18.61 -18.01
C ASN A 385 -8.14 -19.85 -18.90
N VAL A 386 -8.99 -20.05 -19.91
CA VAL A 386 -8.82 -21.10 -20.90
C VAL A 386 -7.62 -20.79 -21.80
N PHE A 387 -7.53 -19.55 -22.32
CA PHE A 387 -6.44 -19.13 -23.20
C PHE A 387 -5.08 -19.24 -22.51
N PHE A 388 -4.95 -18.76 -21.28
CA PHE A 388 -3.72 -18.85 -20.48
C PHE A 388 -3.64 -20.13 -19.62
N SER A 389 -4.39 -21.17 -19.95
CA SER A 389 -4.31 -22.44 -19.23
C SER A 389 -2.94 -23.10 -19.44
N ALA A 390 -2.37 -23.63 -18.35
CA ALA A 390 -1.04 -24.22 -18.36
C ALA A 390 -0.97 -25.43 -17.43
N GLU A 391 -0.01 -26.31 -17.72
CA GLU A 391 0.26 -27.52 -16.95
C GLU A 391 1.73 -27.57 -16.52
N GLY A 392 2.01 -28.28 -15.42
CA GLY A 392 3.34 -28.44 -14.89
C GLY A 392 3.74 -27.33 -13.92
N ILE A 393 4.91 -27.49 -13.29
CA ILE A 393 5.48 -26.57 -12.31
C ILE A 393 6.96 -26.34 -12.63
N GLY A 394 7.47 -25.13 -12.31
CA GLY A 394 8.86 -24.76 -12.53
C GLY A 394 9.22 -24.78 -14.02
N ASP A 395 10.36 -25.34 -14.36
CA ASP A 395 10.87 -25.35 -15.72
C ASP A 395 10.11 -26.31 -16.66
N LYS A 396 9.26 -27.18 -16.09
CA LYS A 396 8.38 -28.09 -16.86
C LYS A 396 7.02 -27.48 -17.18
N ALA A 397 6.74 -26.29 -16.66
CA ALA A 397 5.46 -25.63 -16.92
C ALA A 397 5.37 -25.16 -18.37
N LYS A 398 4.23 -25.44 -19.01
CA LYS A 398 3.96 -25.11 -20.41
C LYS A 398 2.50 -24.73 -20.59
N PHE A 399 2.21 -23.75 -21.45
CA PHE A 399 0.85 -23.43 -21.86
C PHE A 399 0.24 -24.53 -22.73
N LYS A 400 -1.05 -24.77 -22.58
CA LYS A 400 -1.80 -25.67 -23.49
C LYS A 400 -1.83 -25.13 -24.92
N TYR A 401 -1.95 -23.80 -25.05
CA TYR A 401 -1.99 -23.07 -26.32
C TYR A 401 -0.75 -22.20 -26.49
N GLU A 402 0.44 -22.79 -26.35
CA GLU A 402 1.71 -22.04 -26.30
C GLU A 402 1.96 -21.22 -27.56
N ASP A 403 1.63 -21.75 -28.75
CA ASP A 403 1.84 -21.03 -30.01
C ASP A 403 0.96 -19.80 -30.12
N GLU A 404 -0.27 -19.85 -29.61
CA GLU A 404 -1.21 -18.73 -29.59
C GLU A 404 -0.82 -17.71 -28.52
N VAL A 405 -0.36 -18.15 -27.36
CA VAL A 405 0.20 -17.27 -26.33
C VAL A 405 1.47 -16.58 -26.85
N GLN A 406 2.29 -17.25 -27.66
CA GLN A 406 3.42 -16.64 -28.34
C GLN A 406 2.97 -15.56 -29.34
N LYS A 407 1.95 -15.83 -30.16
CA LYS A 407 1.39 -14.81 -31.05
C LYS A 407 0.85 -13.61 -30.30
N TRP A 408 0.24 -13.82 -29.13
CA TRP A 408 -0.19 -12.72 -28.25
C TRP A 408 1.00 -11.91 -27.72
N LEU A 409 2.09 -12.57 -27.28
CA LEU A 409 3.33 -11.88 -26.89
C LEU A 409 3.91 -11.04 -28.04
N ASP A 410 3.90 -11.58 -29.26
CA ASP A 410 4.36 -10.89 -30.45
C ASP A 410 3.46 -9.69 -30.80
N LEU A 411 2.14 -9.81 -30.57
CA LEU A 411 1.17 -8.73 -30.78
C LEU A 411 1.43 -7.56 -29.83
N ILE A 412 1.56 -7.82 -28.51
CA ILE A 412 1.73 -6.74 -27.51
C ILE A 412 3.07 -6.01 -27.65
N ARG A 413 4.09 -6.63 -28.26
CA ARG A 413 5.37 -5.99 -28.60
C ARG A 413 5.42 -5.44 -30.03
N GLY A 414 4.32 -5.52 -30.79
CA GLY A 414 4.22 -4.98 -32.13
C GLY A 414 4.95 -5.79 -33.23
N ALA A 415 5.43 -7.00 -32.94
CA ALA A 415 6.10 -7.86 -33.91
C ALA A 415 5.12 -8.63 -34.80
N PHE A 416 3.88 -8.77 -34.38
CA PHE A 416 2.79 -9.38 -35.13
C PHE A 416 1.67 -8.36 -35.36
N MET A 417 1.39 -8.05 -36.63
CA MET A 417 0.27 -7.21 -37.03
C MET A 417 -0.77 -8.08 -37.74
N PRO A 418 -1.96 -8.27 -37.20
CA PRO A 418 -3.04 -8.96 -37.89
C PRO A 418 -3.39 -8.21 -39.19
N THR A 419 -3.44 -8.90 -40.31
CA THR A 419 -3.70 -8.33 -41.66
C THR A 419 -5.19 -8.23 -41.99
N SER A 420 -6.07 -7.88 -41.04
CA SER A 420 -7.47 -7.64 -41.35
C SER A 420 -7.70 -6.21 -41.86
N VAL A 421 -8.52 -6.07 -42.89
CA VAL A 421 -8.89 -4.78 -43.52
C VAL A 421 -9.51 -3.80 -42.54
N ASP A 422 -10.20 -4.31 -41.50
CA ASP A 422 -10.80 -3.51 -40.44
C ASP A 422 -9.77 -2.84 -39.56
N ASN A 423 -8.59 -3.44 -39.39
CA ASN A 423 -7.48 -2.86 -38.63
C ASN A 423 -6.82 -1.67 -39.35
N LEU A 424 -6.89 -1.59 -40.69
CA LEU A 424 -6.40 -0.46 -41.48
C LEU A 424 -7.32 0.78 -41.34
N LYS A 425 -8.62 0.58 -41.14
CA LYS A 425 -9.60 1.66 -40.94
C LYS A 425 -9.53 2.31 -39.57
N LEU A 426 -9.00 1.61 -38.57
CA LEU A 426 -8.86 2.05 -37.16
C LEU A 426 -7.50 2.69 -36.87
N GLY A 427 -6.63 2.88 -37.85
CA GLY A 427 -5.22 3.25 -37.67
C GLY A 427 -4.94 4.50 -36.83
N ALA A 428 -5.84 5.48 -36.82
CA ALA A 428 -5.70 6.72 -36.04
C ALA A 428 -6.27 6.64 -34.61
N GLN A 429 -7.01 5.59 -34.26
CA GLN A 429 -7.73 5.45 -32.99
C GLN A 429 -7.34 4.20 -32.20
N LYS A 430 -6.31 3.44 -32.60
CA LYS A 430 -5.86 2.26 -31.87
C LYS A 430 -5.27 2.68 -30.53
N PRO A 431 -5.69 2.05 -29.42
CA PRO A 431 -5.01 2.24 -28.14
C PRO A 431 -3.54 1.79 -28.25
N PRO A 432 -2.62 2.47 -27.57
CA PRO A 432 -1.19 2.13 -27.62
C PRO A 432 -0.95 0.73 -27.07
N MET A 433 -0.20 -0.11 -27.81
CA MET A 433 0.18 -1.46 -27.36
C MET A 433 1.24 -1.40 -26.27
N PRO A 434 1.16 -2.25 -25.22
CA PRO A 434 2.00 -2.16 -24.04
C PRO A 434 3.50 -2.07 -24.30
N PHE A 435 4.03 -2.92 -25.16
CA PHE A 435 5.47 -3.04 -25.37
C PHE A 435 5.92 -2.67 -26.78
N SER A 436 5.12 -1.93 -27.53
CA SER A 436 5.46 -1.44 -28.86
C SER A 436 5.30 0.07 -29.03
N ASP A 437 4.42 0.69 -28.27
CA ASP A 437 4.22 2.13 -28.32
C ASP A 437 5.29 2.85 -27.49
N ALA A 438 6.01 3.79 -28.10
CA ALA A 438 7.08 4.54 -27.46
C ALA A 438 6.62 5.29 -26.20
N ARG A 439 5.35 5.71 -26.14
CA ARG A 439 4.76 6.38 -24.97
C ARG A 439 4.65 5.46 -23.77
N LEU A 440 4.45 4.16 -23.97
CA LEU A 440 4.31 3.16 -22.93
C LEU A 440 5.63 2.47 -22.54
N LEU A 441 6.54 2.29 -23.50
CA LEU A 441 7.84 1.62 -23.25
C LEU A 441 8.64 2.26 -22.12
N GLY A 442 8.63 3.61 -22.04
CA GLY A 442 9.32 4.34 -20.99
C GLY A 442 8.67 4.20 -19.61
N VAL A 443 7.35 4.05 -19.56
CA VAL A 443 6.60 3.96 -18.31
C VAL A 443 6.38 2.54 -17.83
N LEU A 444 6.41 1.52 -18.71
CA LEU A 444 6.24 0.10 -18.36
C LEU A 444 7.56 -0.60 -17.99
N SER A 445 8.48 0.12 -17.34
CA SER A 445 9.71 -0.49 -16.82
C SER A 445 9.42 -1.56 -15.77
N HIS A 446 8.37 -1.37 -14.98
CA HIS A 446 7.95 -2.33 -13.95
C HIS A 446 6.47 -2.65 -14.13
N SER A 447 6.17 -3.89 -14.52
CA SER A 447 4.81 -4.34 -14.76
C SER A 447 4.44 -5.56 -13.90
N PHE A 448 3.14 -5.63 -13.58
CA PHE A 448 2.54 -6.74 -12.87
C PHE A 448 1.60 -7.50 -13.83
N TRP A 449 1.80 -8.80 -14.00
CA TRP A 449 0.99 -9.62 -14.88
C TRP A 449 0.15 -10.58 -14.05
N PHE A 450 -1.15 -10.39 -14.10
CA PHE A 450 -2.10 -11.15 -13.29
C PHE A 450 -2.66 -12.33 -14.09
N LEU A 451 -2.12 -13.51 -13.82
CA LEU A 451 -2.35 -14.78 -14.54
C LEU A 451 -3.35 -15.69 -13.79
N PRO A 452 -3.98 -16.66 -14.48
CA PRO A 452 -5.02 -17.49 -13.87
C PRO A 452 -4.51 -18.50 -12.82
N SER A 453 -3.28 -19.00 -12.95
CA SER A 453 -2.78 -20.08 -12.09
C SER A 453 -1.27 -20.00 -11.85
N VAL A 454 -0.79 -20.76 -10.86
CA VAL A 454 0.65 -20.94 -10.58
C VAL A 454 1.36 -21.55 -11.79
N ALA A 455 0.76 -22.56 -12.42
CA ALA A 455 1.30 -23.16 -13.63
C ALA A 455 1.45 -22.15 -14.78
N ALA A 456 0.46 -21.25 -14.96
CA ALA A 456 0.51 -20.19 -15.96
C ALA A 456 1.63 -19.17 -15.67
N CYS A 457 1.89 -18.83 -14.41
CA CYS A 457 3.01 -17.98 -14.03
C CYS A 457 4.36 -18.60 -14.40
N HIS A 458 4.56 -19.88 -14.11
CA HIS A 458 5.78 -20.60 -14.49
C HIS A 458 5.90 -20.77 -16.01
N ALA A 459 4.82 -21.11 -16.69
CA ALA A 459 4.79 -21.25 -18.15
C ALA A 459 5.13 -19.91 -18.84
N MET A 460 4.60 -18.80 -18.33
CA MET A 460 4.91 -17.46 -18.85
C MET A 460 6.39 -17.12 -18.66
N ARG A 461 6.95 -17.36 -17.48
CA ARG A 461 8.40 -17.17 -17.25
C ARG A 461 9.21 -18.00 -18.27
N ASN A 462 8.89 -19.27 -18.42
CA ASN A 462 9.59 -20.17 -19.35
C ASN A 462 9.47 -19.67 -20.80
N LEU A 463 8.32 -19.17 -21.20
CA LEU A 463 8.08 -18.64 -22.54
C LEU A 463 8.88 -17.34 -22.78
N LEU A 464 8.86 -16.42 -21.83
CA LEU A 464 9.60 -15.14 -21.92
C LEU A 464 11.12 -15.33 -22.02
N THR A 465 11.66 -16.42 -21.46
CA THR A 465 13.12 -16.73 -21.52
C THR A 465 13.55 -17.41 -22.82
N LYS A 466 12.62 -17.84 -23.69
CA LYS A 466 12.96 -18.44 -24.98
C LYS A 466 13.70 -17.45 -25.89
N LYS A 467 14.61 -17.96 -26.74
CA LYS A 467 15.44 -17.14 -27.65
C LYS A 467 14.64 -16.22 -28.57
N GLN A 468 13.44 -16.63 -29.01
CA GLN A 468 12.55 -15.83 -29.83
C GLN A 468 11.97 -14.60 -29.11
N ASN A 469 11.97 -14.62 -27.80
CA ASN A 469 11.46 -13.56 -26.92
C ASN A 469 12.58 -12.66 -26.37
N ARG A 470 13.66 -12.46 -27.15
CA ARG A 470 14.85 -11.68 -26.76
C ARG A 470 14.51 -10.27 -26.26
N PHE A 471 13.44 -9.66 -26.74
CA PHE A 471 12.96 -8.37 -26.27
C PHE A 471 12.72 -8.35 -24.75
N TYR A 472 12.16 -9.44 -24.19
CA TYR A 472 11.85 -9.53 -22.78
C TYR A 472 13.07 -9.88 -21.90
N HIS A 473 14.23 -10.22 -22.51
CA HIS A 473 15.44 -10.53 -21.76
C HIS A 473 16.03 -9.32 -21.04
N ASP A 474 15.64 -8.10 -21.42
CA ASP A 474 15.99 -6.87 -20.69
C ASP A 474 15.20 -6.73 -19.37
N TYR A 475 14.18 -7.53 -19.16
CA TYR A 475 13.37 -7.54 -17.97
C TYR A 475 13.77 -8.68 -17.02
N LYS A 476 13.95 -8.39 -15.75
CA LYS A 476 14.03 -9.44 -14.72
C LYS A 476 12.61 -9.97 -14.48
N VAL A 477 12.38 -11.26 -14.74
CA VAL A 477 11.07 -11.90 -14.60
C VAL A 477 10.98 -12.62 -13.26
N ILE A 478 10.03 -12.21 -12.41
CA ILE A 478 9.84 -12.75 -11.05
C ILE A 478 8.50 -13.49 -11.00
N VAL A 479 8.52 -14.74 -10.51
CA VAL A 479 7.30 -15.52 -10.24
C VAL A 479 6.94 -15.35 -8.76
N ALA A 480 5.91 -14.57 -8.49
CA ALA A 480 5.33 -14.34 -7.17
C ALA A 480 4.04 -15.18 -7.03
N ALA A 481 4.17 -16.52 -7.16
CA ALA A 481 3.04 -17.46 -7.14
C ALA A 481 3.45 -18.80 -6.50
N GLY A 482 2.47 -19.56 -6.00
CA GLY A 482 2.68 -20.86 -5.37
C GLY A 482 3.30 -20.79 -3.95
N SER A 483 3.40 -21.93 -3.28
CA SER A 483 3.92 -22.03 -1.91
C SER A 483 5.39 -21.61 -1.79
N ALA A 484 6.20 -21.86 -2.81
CA ALA A 484 7.62 -21.49 -2.85
C ALA A 484 7.88 -19.97 -2.79
N ALA A 485 6.91 -19.14 -3.20
CA ALA A 485 7.04 -17.69 -3.11
C ALA A 485 6.70 -17.12 -1.71
N GLY A 486 6.41 -17.97 -0.72
CA GLY A 486 5.96 -17.56 0.62
C GLY A 486 4.49 -17.15 0.65
N ILE A 487 3.98 -16.74 1.82
CA ILE A 487 2.58 -16.31 2.03
C ILE A 487 2.54 -14.78 2.21
N GLY A 488 1.66 -14.11 1.49
CA GLY A 488 1.44 -12.66 1.62
C GLY A 488 2.70 -11.83 1.41
N VAL A 489 3.12 -11.11 2.43
CA VAL A 489 4.30 -10.21 2.40
C VAL A 489 5.61 -10.95 2.12
N ALA A 490 5.71 -12.25 2.44
CA ALA A 490 6.92 -13.04 2.18
C ALA A 490 7.23 -13.18 0.67
N ALA A 491 6.27 -12.94 -0.21
CA ALA A 491 6.48 -12.91 -1.65
C ALA A 491 7.07 -11.56 -2.17
N LEU A 492 7.16 -10.55 -1.32
CA LEU A 492 7.60 -9.20 -1.69
C LEU A 492 9.13 -9.04 -1.81
N PRO A 493 9.97 -9.61 -0.92
CA PRO A 493 11.41 -9.42 -0.96
C PRO A 493 12.05 -9.76 -2.31
N PRO A 494 11.74 -10.89 -2.98
CA PRO A 494 12.31 -11.19 -4.30
C PRO A 494 11.96 -10.14 -5.38
N VAL A 495 10.78 -9.52 -5.28
CA VAL A 495 10.35 -8.46 -6.20
C VAL A 495 11.17 -7.19 -5.96
N GLN A 496 11.36 -6.82 -4.70
CA GLN A 496 12.15 -5.64 -4.31
C GLN A 496 13.63 -5.81 -4.67
N GLU A 497 14.21 -6.98 -4.42
CA GLU A 497 15.59 -7.31 -4.77
C GLU A 497 15.81 -7.27 -6.30
N ALA A 498 14.88 -7.79 -7.07
CA ALA A 498 14.95 -7.73 -8.52
C ALA A 498 14.84 -6.30 -9.06
N MET A 499 14.08 -5.44 -8.40
CA MET A 499 13.96 -4.02 -8.77
C MET A 499 15.25 -3.25 -8.49
N ASP A 500 16.00 -3.57 -7.39
CA ASP A 500 17.26 -2.93 -7.00
C ASP A 500 17.17 -1.39 -7.06
N ASP A 501 17.73 -0.76 -8.12
CA ASP A 501 17.47 0.63 -8.47
C ASP A 501 16.34 0.72 -9.50
N PRO A 502 15.09 1.06 -9.08
CA PRO A 502 13.94 1.03 -9.97
C PRO A 502 13.96 2.06 -11.11
N LEU A 503 14.85 3.06 -11.06
CA LEU A 503 14.99 4.03 -12.14
C LEU A 503 15.79 3.49 -13.32
N THR A 504 16.62 2.46 -13.10
CA THR A 504 17.53 1.90 -14.09
C THR A 504 17.20 0.47 -14.49
N THR A 505 16.44 -0.25 -13.68
CA THR A 505 16.08 -1.66 -13.92
C THR A 505 14.71 -1.81 -14.57
N LYS A 506 14.45 -3.00 -15.10
CA LYS A 506 13.14 -3.38 -15.64
C LYS A 506 12.70 -4.72 -15.09
N THR A 507 11.44 -4.84 -14.67
CA THR A 507 10.89 -6.06 -14.09
C THR A 507 9.52 -6.42 -14.63
N ILE A 508 9.25 -7.73 -14.73
CA ILE A 508 7.92 -8.30 -14.95
C ILE A 508 7.63 -9.21 -13.76
N THR A 509 6.62 -8.85 -12.98
CA THR A 509 6.17 -9.67 -11.85
C THR A 509 4.96 -10.49 -12.26
N LEU A 510 5.08 -11.82 -12.22
CA LEU A 510 4.03 -12.78 -12.58
C LEU A 510 3.35 -13.29 -11.32
N SER A 511 2.03 -13.13 -11.21
CA SER A 511 1.27 -13.59 -10.04
C SER A 511 -0.13 -14.05 -10.41
N CYS A 512 -0.69 -14.96 -9.63
CA CYS A 512 -2.07 -15.44 -9.80
C CYS A 512 -3.01 -15.13 -8.62
N GLY A 513 -2.53 -14.38 -7.63
CA GLY A 513 -3.31 -13.99 -6.45
C GLY A 513 -2.48 -13.37 -5.36
N LYS A 514 -1.22 -13.77 -5.22
CA LYS A 514 -0.29 -13.14 -4.28
C LYS A 514 0.02 -11.71 -4.72
N LEU A 515 0.30 -10.84 -3.75
CA LEU A 515 0.61 -9.43 -3.96
C LEU A 515 -0.56 -8.59 -4.53
N THR A 516 -1.75 -9.15 -4.75
CA THR A 516 -2.94 -8.39 -5.13
C THR A 516 -3.53 -7.60 -3.97
N THR A 517 -3.19 -7.97 -2.73
CA THR A 517 -3.67 -7.32 -1.51
C THR A 517 -2.55 -7.18 -0.48
N GLY A 518 -2.65 -6.20 0.42
CA GLY A 518 -1.76 -6.04 1.58
C GLY A 518 -0.34 -5.57 1.28
N VAL A 519 0.05 -5.31 0.03
CA VAL A 519 1.40 -4.88 -0.34
C VAL A 519 1.40 -3.57 -1.13
N THR A 520 2.52 -2.85 -1.06
CA THR A 520 2.77 -1.63 -1.83
C THR A 520 4.08 -1.76 -2.57
N VAL A 521 4.01 -1.74 -3.90
CA VAL A 521 5.19 -1.68 -4.77
C VAL A 521 5.08 -0.43 -5.62
N LYS A 522 5.77 0.63 -5.20
CA LYS A 522 5.68 1.97 -5.83
C LYS A 522 6.05 1.96 -7.33
N PRO A 523 7.09 1.22 -7.78
CA PRO A 523 7.51 1.23 -9.18
C PRO A 523 6.56 0.53 -10.15
N TRP A 524 5.60 -0.29 -9.73
CA TRP A 524 4.64 -0.86 -10.67
C TRP A 524 3.81 0.23 -11.35
N THR A 525 3.99 0.38 -12.65
CA THR A 525 3.31 1.39 -13.48
C THR A 525 2.21 0.82 -14.36
N GLY A 526 2.24 -0.48 -14.61
CA GLY A 526 1.21 -1.15 -15.41
C GLY A 526 0.88 -2.55 -14.91
N ILE A 527 -0.39 -2.92 -15.08
CA ILE A 527 -0.89 -4.27 -14.84
C ILE A 527 -1.54 -4.83 -16.10
N LEU A 528 -1.18 -6.05 -16.46
CA LEU A 528 -1.85 -6.84 -17.48
C LEU A 528 -2.80 -7.82 -16.81
N MET A 529 -4.11 -7.66 -17.06
CA MET A 529 -5.18 -8.51 -16.51
C MET A 529 -5.38 -9.71 -17.43
N LEU A 530 -4.58 -10.76 -17.24
CA LEU A 530 -4.51 -11.95 -18.11
C LEU A 530 -5.36 -13.12 -17.58
N ARG A 531 -6.39 -12.81 -16.82
CA ARG A 531 -7.36 -13.77 -16.32
C ARG A 531 -8.76 -13.18 -16.25
N ASN A 532 -9.75 -14.02 -16.36
CA ASN A 532 -11.11 -13.64 -16.00
C ASN A 532 -11.23 -13.53 -14.48
N SER A 533 -12.02 -12.59 -14.04
CA SER A 533 -12.42 -12.46 -12.65
C SER A 533 -13.93 -12.22 -12.62
N SER A 534 -14.67 -13.10 -11.97
CA SER A 534 -16.11 -12.93 -11.76
C SER A 534 -16.42 -11.93 -10.64
N SER A 535 -15.41 -11.64 -9.79
CA SER A 535 -15.54 -10.68 -8.69
C SER A 535 -14.97 -9.32 -9.09
N PRO A 536 -15.81 -8.25 -9.14
CA PRO A 536 -15.34 -6.88 -9.29
C PRO A 536 -14.31 -6.50 -8.23
N GLU A 537 -14.47 -6.99 -6.99
CA GLU A 537 -13.55 -6.74 -5.89
C GLU A 537 -12.14 -7.21 -6.23
N THR A 538 -11.99 -8.45 -6.69
CA THR A 538 -10.70 -9.04 -7.08
C THR A 538 -10.06 -8.24 -8.22
N TYR A 539 -10.86 -7.85 -9.21
CA TYR A 539 -10.38 -7.03 -10.32
C TYR A 539 -9.83 -5.69 -9.84
N PHE A 540 -10.60 -4.94 -9.07
CA PHE A 540 -10.18 -3.61 -8.59
C PHE A 540 -9.06 -3.70 -7.56
N GLN A 541 -9.02 -4.73 -6.71
CA GLN A 541 -7.90 -4.96 -5.80
C GLN A 541 -6.58 -5.14 -6.56
N ALA A 542 -6.58 -5.88 -7.65
CA ALA A 542 -5.42 -6.03 -8.52
C ALA A 542 -5.09 -4.73 -9.27
N ALA A 543 -6.07 -4.11 -9.92
CA ALA A 543 -5.90 -2.89 -10.71
C ALA A 543 -5.33 -1.73 -9.87
N PHE A 544 -5.80 -1.53 -8.66
CA PHE A 544 -5.31 -0.45 -7.78
C PHE A 544 -3.88 -0.67 -7.26
N ARG A 545 -3.24 -1.83 -7.49
CA ARG A 545 -1.83 -2.02 -7.11
C ARG A 545 -0.89 -1.07 -7.85
N VAL A 546 -1.17 -0.77 -9.10
CA VAL A 546 -0.36 0.14 -9.89
C VAL A 546 -0.60 1.62 -9.56
N GLN A 547 -1.64 1.95 -8.80
CA GLN A 547 -1.97 3.33 -8.42
C GLN A 547 -1.18 3.84 -7.20
N SER A 548 -0.15 3.13 -6.74
CA SER A 548 0.74 3.63 -5.69
C SER A 548 1.51 4.85 -6.17
N ALA A 549 1.55 5.90 -5.37
CA ALA A 549 2.42 7.05 -5.63
C ALA A 549 3.89 6.60 -5.71
N TRP A 550 4.61 7.08 -6.70
CA TRP A 550 6.04 6.89 -6.83
C TRP A 550 6.72 8.23 -7.04
N THR A 551 7.39 8.67 -5.99
CA THR A 551 8.15 9.93 -5.96
C THR A 551 9.59 9.63 -5.59
N VAL A 552 10.50 10.43 -6.08
CA VAL A 552 11.90 10.48 -5.65
C VAL A 552 12.23 11.89 -5.22
N ARG A 553 13.13 12.04 -4.28
CA ARG A 553 13.66 13.35 -3.93
C ARG A 553 14.65 13.77 -4.99
N ASN A 554 14.52 15.00 -5.45
CA ASN A 554 15.42 15.56 -6.43
C ASN A 554 16.73 15.98 -5.75
N SER A 555 17.72 15.07 -5.73
CA SER A 555 19.04 15.30 -5.14
C SER A 555 19.86 16.35 -5.88
N ASP A 556 19.53 16.62 -7.16
CA ASP A 556 20.33 17.47 -8.05
C ASP A 556 19.65 18.81 -8.39
N GLY A 557 18.46 19.06 -7.84
CA GLY A 557 17.65 20.21 -8.17
C GLY A 557 17.87 21.44 -7.30
N ALA A 558 17.40 22.58 -7.78
CA ALA A 558 17.34 23.84 -7.03
C ALA A 558 16.41 23.77 -5.79
N SER A 559 15.63 22.71 -5.66
CA SER A 559 14.69 22.47 -4.56
C SER A 559 14.83 21.04 -4.03
N PRO A 560 15.87 20.72 -3.25
CA PRO A 560 16.19 19.36 -2.78
C PRO A 560 15.12 18.76 -1.84
N ASN A 561 14.20 19.57 -1.31
CA ASN A 561 13.06 19.13 -0.50
C ASN A 561 11.82 18.78 -1.35
N GLU A 562 11.81 19.13 -2.62
CA GLU A 562 10.74 18.77 -3.53
C GLU A 562 10.82 17.31 -3.94
N GLU A 563 9.71 16.61 -3.79
CA GLU A 563 9.55 15.28 -4.32
C GLU A 563 9.15 15.36 -5.80
N GLN A 564 9.99 14.83 -6.67
CA GLN A 564 9.66 14.67 -8.07
C GLN A 564 8.71 13.47 -8.23
N VAL A 565 7.56 13.69 -8.85
CA VAL A 565 6.62 12.62 -9.20
C VAL A 565 7.18 11.87 -10.41
N ILE A 566 7.54 10.60 -10.21
CA ILE A 566 8.04 9.73 -11.29
C ILE A 566 6.89 9.10 -12.06
N LYS A 567 5.79 8.80 -11.37
CA LYS A 567 4.63 8.14 -11.93
C LYS A 567 3.42 9.08 -11.91
N GLU A 568 3.17 9.76 -13.01
CA GLU A 568 1.99 10.60 -13.19
C GLU A 568 0.76 9.79 -13.59
N GLU A 569 0.97 8.70 -14.32
CA GLU A 569 -0.06 7.78 -14.78
C GLU A 569 0.31 6.33 -14.49
N CYS A 570 -0.71 5.51 -14.33
CA CYS A 570 -0.59 4.06 -14.26
C CYS A 570 -1.62 3.42 -15.21
N TYR A 571 -1.31 2.22 -15.69
CA TYR A 571 -2.02 1.60 -16.80
C TYR A 571 -2.58 0.24 -16.40
N VAL A 572 -3.82 -0.01 -16.81
CA VAL A 572 -4.52 -1.30 -16.71
C VAL A 572 -4.85 -1.77 -18.11
N PHE A 573 -4.36 -2.95 -18.49
CA PHE A 573 -4.51 -3.57 -19.80
C PHE A 573 -5.36 -4.82 -19.71
#